data_6c1e8a5dae03ab4983f317ceb2816aa2
#
_entry.id   6c1e8a5dae03ab4983f317ceb2816aa2
#
_cell.length_a   1.000
_cell.length_b   1.000
_cell.length_c   1.000
_cell.angle_alpha   90.00
_cell.angle_beta   90.00
_cell.angle_gamma   90.00
#
_symmetry.space_group_name_H-M   'P 1'
#
loop_
_entity.id
_entity.type
_entity.pdbx_description
1 polymer ?
#
loop_
_entity_poly.entity_id
_entity_poly.type
_entity_poly.pdbx_seq_one_letter_code
_entity_poly.pdbx_strand_id
1 'polypeptide(L)'
;MRRARIIGMGAYAPKRILTNADLEKMIETSDAWIVQRSGIRERRVADESEATSDLALRAAQQALERANLVPEDIEFIAVGTTTPDMFFPTVGNIVQHRLGCGRAGSVDMLAACAGSVYSLAFGSQLIQTGKYRRVLCIGAETLSKITDFTDRGTCVLLADAAGAAVLEAYDGDRGIIDFDLYSDGQYWDLLYMPGGGSRHPATRETVDARMHYAKMKGSEVFKVAVRMFVDCTGRILERNGFTADDVRLFIPHQANLRIIEAAAKRVSLPMERVFVNVDRYGNTGAASVYVALEEAVAAGRITRGDLVLLAAFGGGFAWGSVLIRW
;
A
#
# COMPACT_ATOMS: atom_id res chain seq x y z
N MET A 1 26.51 -8.46 6.39
CA MET A 1 25.29 -8.20 7.23
C MET A 1 24.11 -8.87 6.54
N ARG A 2 23.33 -9.66 7.27
CA ARG A 2 22.13 -10.31 6.70
C ARG A 2 21.08 -9.26 6.35
N ARG A 3 20.60 -9.28 5.11
CA ARG A 3 19.55 -8.43 4.59
C ARG A 3 18.34 -9.26 4.13
N ALA A 4 17.21 -8.60 3.94
CA ALA A 4 16.05 -9.17 3.30
C ALA A 4 15.98 -8.64 1.86
N ARG A 5 16.03 -9.54 0.87
CA ARG A 5 15.85 -9.17 -0.54
C ARG A 5 14.50 -9.63 -1.06
N ILE A 6 13.92 -8.88 -1.96
CA ILE A 6 12.73 -9.30 -2.69
C ILE A 6 13.15 -10.31 -3.75
N ILE A 7 12.52 -11.49 -3.76
CA ILE A 7 12.82 -12.57 -4.73
C ILE A 7 11.65 -12.92 -5.63
N GLY A 8 10.44 -12.47 -5.29
CA GLY A 8 9.24 -12.63 -6.11
C GLY A 8 8.21 -11.62 -5.72
N MET A 9 7.44 -11.16 -6.68
CA MET A 9 6.36 -10.20 -6.48
C MET A 9 5.12 -10.62 -7.23
N GLY A 10 3.95 -10.23 -6.71
CA GLY A 10 2.68 -10.42 -7.38
C GLY A 10 1.76 -9.23 -7.13
N ALA A 11 0.88 -8.98 -8.08
CA ALA A 11 -0.15 -7.95 -7.95
C ALA A 11 -1.47 -8.47 -8.55
N TYR A 12 -2.56 -8.12 -7.88
CA TYR A 12 -3.89 -8.40 -8.37
C TYR A 12 -4.77 -7.17 -8.23
N ALA A 13 -5.41 -6.79 -9.32
CA ALA A 13 -6.46 -5.79 -9.33
C ALA A 13 -7.76 -6.43 -9.83
N PRO A 14 -8.91 -6.14 -9.24
CA PRO A 14 -10.20 -6.64 -9.68
C PRO A 14 -10.48 -6.38 -11.16
N LYS A 15 -11.26 -7.23 -11.79
CA LYS A 15 -11.58 -7.11 -13.23
C LYS A 15 -12.50 -5.94 -13.53
N ARG A 16 -13.40 -5.59 -12.60
CA ARG A 16 -14.35 -4.49 -12.78
C ARG A 16 -13.61 -3.16 -12.74
N ILE A 17 -13.79 -2.40 -13.82
CA ILE A 17 -13.31 -1.01 -13.93
C ILE A 17 -14.48 -0.09 -13.67
N LEU A 18 -14.29 0.90 -12.80
CA LEU A 18 -15.18 2.02 -12.58
C LEU A 18 -14.52 3.27 -13.15
N THR A 19 -15.05 3.78 -14.25
CA THR A 19 -14.51 4.97 -14.93
C THR A 19 -15.03 6.27 -14.31
N ASN A 20 -14.40 7.40 -14.67
CA ASN A 20 -14.95 8.71 -14.29
C ASN A 20 -16.33 8.96 -14.93
N ALA A 21 -16.56 8.50 -16.16
CA ALA A 21 -17.86 8.58 -16.82
C ALA A 21 -18.96 7.77 -16.10
N ASP A 22 -18.60 6.70 -15.39
CA ASP A 22 -19.57 5.96 -14.56
C ASP A 22 -19.89 6.73 -13.28
N LEU A 23 -18.90 7.40 -12.68
CA LEU A 23 -19.12 8.25 -11.50
C LEU A 23 -19.99 9.48 -11.83
N GLU A 24 -19.87 10.05 -13.03
CA GLU A 24 -20.73 11.14 -13.48
C GLU A 24 -22.23 10.77 -13.49
N LYS A 25 -22.56 9.48 -13.66
CA LYS A 25 -23.93 8.96 -13.57
C LYS A 25 -24.43 8.79 -12.14
N MET A 26 -23.51 8.75 -11.17
CA MET A 26 -23.83 8.43 -9.77
C MET A 26 -23.86 9.67 -8.88
N ILE A 27 -22.99 10.64 -9.14
CA ILE A 27 -22.81 11.86 -8.33
C ILE A 27 -22.53 13.06 -9.20
N GLU A 28 -22.73 14.26 -8.65
CA GLU A 28 -22.39 15.53 -9.33
C GLU A 28 -20.87 15.71 -9.42
N THR A 29 -20.27 15.31 -10.52
CA THR A 29 -18.83 15.41 -10.83
C THR A 29 -18.58 15.46 -12.33
N SER A 30 -17.31 15.56 -12.76
CA SER A 30 -16.91 15.40 -14.16
C SER A 30 -15.52 14.75 -14.27
N ASP A 31 -15.25 14.06 -15.39
CA ASP A 31 -13.93 13.51 -15.68
C ASP A 31 -12.84 14.59 -15.55
N ALA A 32 -13.07 15.76 -16.15
CA ALA A 32 -12.14 16.88 -16.08
C ALA A 32 -11.84 17.31 -14.64
N TRP A 33 -12.87 17.37 -13.78
CA TRP A 33 -12.71 17.73 -12.37
C TRP A 33 -11.91 16.65 -11.60
N ILE A 34 -12.23 15.37 -11.80
CA ILE A 34 -11.55 14.25 -11.14
C ILE A 34 -10.07 14.21 -11.56
N VAL A 35 -9.79 14.26 -12.87
CA VAL A 35 -8.43 14.22 -13.41
C VAL A 35 -7.60 15.41 -12.91
N GLN A 36 -8.16 16.63 -12.96
CA GLN A 36 -7.47 17.83 -12.48
C GLN A 36 -7.13 17.74 -10.97
N ARG A 37 -7.98 17.10 -10.17
CA ARG A 37 -7.81 17.01 -8.71
C ARG A 37 -6.97 15.85 -8.25
N SER A 38 -6.98 14.75 -8.97
CA SER A 38 -6.38 13.49 -8.52
C SER A 38 -5.43 12.83 -9.53
N GLY A 39 -5.56 13.13 -10.82
CA GLY A 39 -4.91 12.38 -11.90
C GLY A 39 -5.61 11.07 -12.27
N ILE A 40 -6.65 10.66 -11.52
CA ILE A 40 -7.31 9.36 -11.68
C ILE A 40 -8.29 9.40 -12.86
N ARG A 41 -8.19 8.40 -13.74
CA ARG A 41 -9.09 8.20 -14.88
C ARG A 41 -10.05 7.04 -14.67
N GLU A 42 -9.55 6.00 -14.02
CA GLU A 42 -10.31 4.80 -13.66
C GLU A 42 -9.82 4.20 -12.34
N ARG A 43 -10.64 3.34 -11.75
CA ARG A 43 -10.30 2.57 -10.55
C ARG A 43 -10.85 1.17 -10.66
N ARG A 44 -10.20 0.25 -9.95
CA ARG A 44 -10.63 -1.15 -9.86
C ARG A 44 -11.51 -1.33 -8.64
N VAL A 45 -12.57 -2.11 -8.78
CA VAL A 45 -13.55 -2.35 -7.73
C VAL A 45 -13.80 -3.85 -7.63
N ALA A 46 -13.65 -4.40 -6.44
CA ALA A 46 -13.88 -5.80 -6.15
C ALA A 46 -15.35 -6.17 -6.40
N ASP A 47 -15.57 -7.41 -6.85
CA ASP A 47 -16.90 -7.97 -6.91
C ASP A 47 -17.51 -8.09 -5.51
N GLU A 48 -18.83 -8.18 -5.41
CA GLU A 48 -19.52 -8.33 -4.13
C GLU A 48 -19.04 -9.57 -3.35
N SER A 49 -18.71 -10.63 -4.06
CA SER A 49 -18.20 -11.89 -3.52
C SER A 49 -16.71 -11.88 -3.17
N GLU A 50 -15.95 -10.88 -3.63
CA GLU A 50 -14.51 -10.76 -3.33
C GLU A 50 -14.29 -10.00 -2.02
N ALA A 51 -13.58 -10.62 -1.06
CA ALA A 51 -13.06 -9.99 0.14
C ALA A 51 -11.57 -9.66 -0.01
N THR A 52 -11.02 -8.94 0.95
CA THR A 52 -9.60 -8.55 0.94
C THR A 52 -8.67 -9.76 0.90
N SER A 53 -9.01 -10.85 1.61
CA SER A 53 -8.23 -12.08 1.57
C SER A 53 -8.23 -12.76 0.19
N ASP A 54 -9.28 -12.58 -0.63
CA ASP A 54 -9.33 -13.14 -1.99
C ASP A 54 -8.32 -12.43 -2.90
N LEU A 55 -8.26 -11.10 -2.81
CA LEU A 55 -7.30 -10.31 -3.57
C LEU A 55 -5.87 -10.63 -3.11
N ALA A 56 -5.66 -10.63 -1.78
CA ALA A 56 -4.38 -10.95 -1.16
C ALA A 56 -3.86 -12.34 -1.58
N LEU A 57 -4.72 -13.35 -1.60
CA LEU A 57 -4.37 -14.71 -2.01
C LEU A 57 -3.85 -14.74 -3.46
N ARG A 58 -4.51 -14.06 -4.39
CA ARG A 58 -4.10 -14.02 -5.80
C ARG A 58 -2.74 -13.34 -5.99
N ALA A 59 -2.51 -12.23 -5.30
CA ALA A 59 -1.21 -11.56 -5.32
C ALA A 59 -0.10 -12.44 -4.71
N ALA A 60 -0.39 -13.11 -3.59
CA ALA A 60 0.53 -14.03 -2.93
C ALA A 60 0.91 -15.22 -3.81
N GLN A 61 -0.06 -15.86 -4.49
CA GLN A 61 0.20 -16.94 -5.43
C GLN A 61 1.16 -16.54 -6.54
N GLN A 62 0.95 -15.39 -7.17
CA GLN A 62 1.86 -14.87 -8.19
C GLN A 62 3.26 -14.58 -7.63
N ALA A 63 3.34 -14.04 -6.41
CA ALA A 63 4.64 -13.75 -5.77
C ALA A 63 5.44 -15.04 -5.51
N LEU A 64 4.79 -16.12 -5.06
CA LEU A 64 5.42 -17.43 -4.87
C LEU A 64 5.84 -18.04 -6.21
N GLU A 65 4.98 -18.02 -7.21
CA GLU A 65 5.29 -18.53 -8.56
C GLU A 65 6.54 -17.86 -9.13
N ARG A 66 6.61 -16.51 -9.07
CA ARG A 66 7.77 -15.77 -9.56
C ARG A 66 9.02 -15.93 -8.71
N ALA A 67 8.86 -16.29 -7.44
CA ALA A 67 9.98 -16.66 -6.56
C ALA A 67 10.44 -18.12 -6.80
N ASN A 68 9.70 -18.92 -7.57
CA ASN A 68 9.89 -20.35 -7.73
C ASN A 68 9.88 -21.10 -6.39
N LEU A 69 8.89 -20.79 -5.55
CA LEU A 69 8.71 -21.35 -4.22
C LEU A 69 7.36 -22.07 -4.10
N VAL A 70 7.34 -23.05 -3.18
CA VAL A 70 6.09 -23.66 -2.71
C VAL A 70 5.59 -22.96 -1.44
N PRO A 71 4.28 -23.04 -1.13
CA PRO A 71 3.72 -22.35 0.04
C PRO A 71 4.39 -22.71 1.39
N GLU A 72 4.83 -23.94 1.53
CA GLU A 72 5.50 -24.46 2.74
C GLU A 72 6.85 -23.80 3.00
N ASP A 73 7.43 -23.14 2.00
CA ASP A 73 8.67 -22.38 2.12
C ASP A 73 8.50 -21.08 2.92
N ILE A 74 7.26 -20.59 3.07
CA ILE A 74 6.95 -19.35 3.79
C ILE A 74 6.84 -19.64 5.28
N GLU A 75 7.60 -18.90 6.08
CA GLU A 75 7.66 -19.07 7.52
C GLU A 75 6.86 -17.99 8.28
N PHE A 76 6.58 -16.86 7.63
CA PHE A 76 5.77 -15.78 8.21
C PHE A 76 5.05 -14.97 7.12
N ILE A 77 3.85 -14.46 7.44
CA ILE A 77 3.03 -13.60 6.57
C ILE A 77 2.73 -12.29 7.30
N ALA A 78 3.12 -11.16 6.71
CA ALA A 78 2.87 -9.82 7.22
C ALA A 78 1.94 -9.07 6.26
N VAL A 79 0.74 -8.74 6.70
CA VAL A 79 -0.27 -8.07 5.86
C VAL A 79 -0.49 -6.64 6.33
N GLY A 80 -0.42 -5.67 5.43
CA GLY A 80 -0.91 -4.31 5.64
C GLY A 80 -2.32 -4.18 5.05
N THR A 81 -3.32 -3.91 5.88
CA THR A 81 -4.71 -3.68 5.45
C THR A 81 -5.50 -2.88 6.45
N THR A 82 -6.47 -2.11 5.99
CA THR A 82 -7.51 -1.44 6.80
C THR A 82 -8.91 -1.97 6.52
N THR A 83 -9.02 -2.85 5.56
CA THR A 83 -10.27 -3.48 5.14
C THR A 83 -10.19 -5.00 5.29
N PRO A 84 -9.89 -5.53 6.51
CA PRO A 84 -9.87 -6.97 6.70
C PRO A 84 -11.26 -7.55 6.47
N ASP A 85 -11.33 -8.83 6.12
CA ASP A 85 -12.60 -9.56 5.93
C ASP A 85 -13.49 -9.44 7.19
N MET A 86 -12.87 -9.45 8.35
CA MET A 86 -13.45 -9.32 9.69
C MET A 86 -12.36 -8.90 10.69
N PHE A 87 -12.74 -8.47 11.92
CA PHE A 87 -11.75 -8.08 12.92
C PHE A 87 -10.79 -9.21 13.31
N PHE A 88 -11.29 -10.44 13.38
CA PHE A 88 -10.54 -11.67 13.57
C PHE A 88 -11.35 -12.86 13.05
N PRO A 89 -10.71 -13.90 12.48
CA PRO A 89 -9.27 -14.03 12.26
C PRO A 89 -8.73 -12.98 11.28
N THR A 90 -7.41 -12.83 11.24
CA THR A 90 -6.72 -11.89 10.35
C THR A 90 -6.79 -12.32 8.89
N VAL A 91 -6.62 -11.38 7.95
CA VAL A 91 -6.42 -11.69 6.52
C VAL A 91 -5.22 -12.63 6.36
N GLY A 92 -4.13 -12.38 7.11
CA GLY A 92 -2.96 -13.23 7.11
C GLY A 92 -3.26 -14.69 7.51
N ASN A 93 -4.15 -14.95 8.49
CA ASN A 93 -4.56 -16.31 8.84
C ASN A 93 -5.35 -16.98 7.71
N ILE A 94 -6.26 -16.25 7.07
CA ILE A 94 -7.08 -16.77 5.96
C ILE A 94 -6.18 -17.10 4.77
N VAL A 95 -5.28 -16.20 4.40
CA VAL A 95 -4.31 -16.41 3.32
C VAL A 95 -3.36 -17.56 3.63
N GLN A 96 -2.85 -17.66 4.87
CA GLN A 96 -1.99 -18.75 5.33
C GLN A 96 -2.64 -20.11 5.08
N HIS A 97 -3.89 -20.27 5.50
CA HIS A 97 -4.66 -21.51 5.31
C HIS A 97 -4.91 -21.81 3.83
N ARG A 98 -5.45 -20.83 3.10
CA ARG A 98 -5.87 -21.02 1.69
C ARG A 98 -4.69 -21.20 0.73
N LEU A 99 -3.54 -20.60 1.05
CA LEU A 99 -2.30 -20.76 0.29
C LEU A 99 -1.61 -22.07 0.59
N GLY A 100 -1.81 -22.64 1.79
CA GLY A 100 -1.18 -23.88 2.22
C GLY A 100 0.18 -23.66 2.92
N CYS A 101 0.41 -22.50 3.56
CA CYS A 101 1.69 -22.18 4.21
C CYS A 101 1.94 -22.91 5.54
N GLY A 102 1.34 -24.06 5.73
CA GLY A 102 1.62 -24.95 6.87
C GLY A 102 1.49 -24.26 8.23
N ARG A 103 2.61 -24.06 8.94
CA ARG A 103 2.66 -23.42 10.26
C ARG A 103 3.22 -22.00 10.25
N ALA A 104 3.20 -21.31 9.10
CA ALA A 104 3.62 -19.93 9.03
C ALA A 104 2.85 -19.07 10.03
N GLY A 105 3.56 -18.26 10.81
CA GLY A 105 2.95 -17.22 11.63
C GLY A 105 2.36 -16.11 10.75
N SER A 106 1.35 -15.38 11.24
CA SER A 106 0.81 -14.25 10.50
C SER A 106 0.35 -13.11 11.39
N VAL A 107 0.35 -11.88 10.84
CA VAL A 107 -0.14 -10.67 11.49
C VAL A 107 -0.69 -9.69 10.46
N ASP A 108 -1.80 -9.02 10.81
CA ASP A 108 -2.28 -7.86 10.06
C ASP A 108 -1.88 -6.56 10.77
N MET A 109 -1.47 -5.57 9.99
CA MET A 109 -1.02 -4.25 10.46
C MET A 109 -1.98 -3.16 9.97
N LEU A 110 -2.62 -2.48 10.92
CA LEU A 110 -3.53 -1.35 10.70
C LEU A 110 -2.73 -0.03 10.62
N ALA A 111 -1.86 0.11 9.62
CA ALA A 111 -1.12 1.34 9.34
C ALA A 111 -1.69 2.12 8.14
N ALA A 112 -2.97 1.90 7.83
CA ALA A 112 -3.65 2.44 6.65
C ALA A 112 -2.81 2.27 5.38
N CYS A 113 -2.78 3.28 4.51
CA CYS A 113 -2.01 3.20 3.26
C CYS A 113 -0.49 3.00 3.48
N ALA A 114 0.05 3.31 4.68
CA ALA A 114 1.43 3.02 5.03
C ALA A 114 1.68 1.53 5.29
N GLY A 115 0.64 0.69 5.35
CA GLY A 115 0.73 -0.76 5.57
C GLY A 115 1.72 -1.47 4.66
N SER A 116 1.94 -0.96 3.43
CA SER A 116 2.95 -1.48 2.50
C SER A 116 4.38 -1.37 3.05
N VAL A 117 4.80 -0.18 3.46
CA VAL A 117 6.16 0.06 3.99
C VAL A 117 6.32 -0.56 5.37
N TYR A 118 5.25 -0.58 6.19
CA TYR A 118 5.25 -1.24 7.49
C TYR A 118 5.43 -2.76 7.36
N SER A 119 4.72 -3.43 6.44
CA SER A 119 4.86 -4.87 6.24
C SER A 119 6.23 -5.26 5.70
N LEU A 120 6.81 -4.47 4.77
CA LEU A 120 8.17 -4.68 4.28
C LEU A 120 9.21 -4.48 5.38
N ALA A 121 9.11 -3.40 6.15
CA ALA A 121 10.01 -3.13 7.26
C ALA A 121 9.94 -4.23 8.32
N PHE A 122 8.75 -4.61 8.75
CA PHE A 122 8.54 -5.68 9.73
C PHE A 122 9.10 -7.01 9.23
N GLY A 123 8.75 -7.42 8.00
CA GLY A 123 9.24 -8.65 7.39
C GLY A 123 10.76 -8.67 7.26
N SER A 124 11.37 -7.52 6.91
CA SER A 124 12.83 -7.41 6.83
C SER A 124 13.50 -7.61 8.18
N GLN A 125 12.92 -7.07 9.26
CA GLN A 125 13.47 -7.25 10.61
C GLN A 125 13.36 -8.68 11.10
N LEU A 126 12.25 -9.37 10.83
CA LEU A 126 12.11 -10.79 11.13
C LEU A 126 13.19 -11.65 10.48
N ILE A 127 13.63 -11.28 9.27
CA ILE A 127 14.73 -11.95 8.57
C ILE A 127 16.10 -11.53 9.14
N GLN A 128 16.32 -10.25 9.40
CA GLN A 128 17.61 -9.74 9.90
C GLN A 128 17.95 -10.28 11.29
N THR A 129 16.95 -10.51 12.15
CA THR A 129 17.16 -11.18 13.46
C THR A 129 17.61 -12.64 13.34
N GLY A 130 17.54 -13.23 12.14
CA GLY A 130 17.89 -14.62 11.90
C GLY A 130 16.81 -15.63 12.26
N LYS A 131 15.64 -15.17 12.73
CA LYS A 131 14.55 -16.07 13.15
C LYS A 131 13.86 -16.73 11.96
N TYR A 132 13.65 -15.98 10.87
CA TYR A 132 13.01 -16.47 9.65
C TYR A 132 13.94 -16.31 8.44
N ARG A 133 13.81 -17.22 7.50
CA ARG A 133 14.52 -17.16 6.22
C ARG A 133 13.67 -16.52 5.13
N ARG A 134 12.34 -16.79 5.13
CA ARG A 134 11.42 -16.31 4.12
C ARG A 134 10.15 -15.76 4.75
N VAL A 135 9.81 -14.53 4.36
CA VAL A 135 8.61 -13.81 4.83
C VAL A 135 7.84 -13.32 3.61
N LEU A 136 6.54 -13.59 3.60
CA LEU A 136 5.60 -13.05 2.62
C LEU A 136 5.01 -11.74 3.16
N CYS A 137 5.27 -10.62 2.49
CA CYS A 137 4.72 -9.32 2.81
C CYS A 137 3.61 -8.99 1.81
N ILE A 138 2.44 -8.57 2.30
CA ILE A 138 1.25 -8.27 1.50
C ILE A 138 0.72 -6.88 1.85
N GLY A 139 0.26 -6.15 0.86
CA GLY A 139 -0.63 -4.99 1.02
C GLY A 139 -1.92 -5.27 0.26
N ALA A 140 -3.07 -5.25 0.91
CA ALA A 140 -4.33 -5.59 0.27
C ALA A 140 -5.48 -4.74 0.82
N GLU A 141 -6.35 -4.27 -0.07
CA GLU A 141 -7.49 -3.44 0.29
C GLU A 141 -8.71 -3.70 -0.60
N THR A 142 -9.88 -3.64 0.02
CA THR A 142 -11.18 -3.46 -0.64
C THR A 142 -11.80 -2.15 -0.16
N LEU A 143 -11.14 -1.02 -0.47
CA LEU A 143 -11.59 0.31 -0.01
C LEU A 143 -12.94 0.70 -0.57
N SER A 144 -13.34 0.15 -1.72
CA SER A 144 -14.70 0.36 -2.27
C SER A 144 -15.80 -0.04 -1.30
N LYS A 145 -15.55 -1.04 -0.43
CA LYS A 145 -16.53 -1.54 0.56
C LYS A 145 -16.73 -0.60 1.75
N ILE A 146 -15.80 0.32 1.98
CA ILE A 146 -15.89 1.35 3.01
C ILE A 146 -16.01 2.75 2.41
N THR A 147 -16.29 2.85 1.12
CA THR A 147 -16.46 4.11 0.39
C THR A 147 -17.93 4.51 0.35
N ASP A 148 -18.21 5.73 0.77
CA ASP A 148 -19.50 6.37 0.57
C ASP A 148 -19.59 6.91 -0.85
N PHE A 149 -20.27 6.20 -1.76
CA PHE A 149 -20.45 6.63 -3.15
C PHE A 149 -21.37 7.86 -3.31
N THR A 150 -21.84 8.45 -2.22
CA THR A 150 -22.52 9.76 -2.23
C THR A 150 -21.57 10.90 -1.81
N ASP A 151 -20.37 10.58 -1.28
CA ASP A 151 -19.34 11.55 -0.91
C ASP A 151 -18.31 11.70 -2.04
N ARG A 152 -18.44 12.77 -2.82
CA ARG A 152 -17.48 13.10 -3.90
C ARG A 152 -16.04 13.25 -3.39
N GLY A 153 -15.83 13.56 -2.12
CA GLY A 153 -14.51 13.76 -1.54
C GLY A 153 -13.68 12.48 -1.47
N THR A 154 -14.33 11.33 -1.38
CA THR A 154 -13.69 10.02 -1.20
C THR A 154 -13.93 9.07 -2.36
N CYS A 155 -15.15 8.98 -2.90
CA CYS A 155 -15.51 7.96 -3.89
C CYS A 155 -14.77 8.09 -5.24
N VAL A 156 -14.29 9.28 -5.58
CA VAL A 156 -13.49 9.51 -6.80
C VAL A 156 -12.04 9.03 -6.66
N LEU A 157 -11.60 8.67 -5.45
CA LEU A 157 -10.21 8.32 -5.16
C LEU A 157 -10.01 6.83 -4.91
N LEU A 158 -10.83 6.27 -4.00
CA LEU A 158 -10.59 4.97 -3.39
C LEU A 158 -10.87 3.81 -4.36
N ALA A 159 -10.04 2.77 -4.25
CA ALA A 159 -10.04 1.63 -5.15
C ALA A 159 -9.52 0.36 -4.45
N ASP A 160 -9.60 -0.77 -5.13
CA ASP A 160 -9.29 -2.09 -4.60
C ASP A 160 -8.12 -2.73 -5.35
N ALA A 161 -7.22 -3.33 -4.61
CA ALA A 161 -6.14 -4.17 -5.15
C ALA A 161 -5.44 -4.95 -4.04
N ALA A 162 -4.57 -5.86 -4.43
CA ALA A 162 -3.56 -6.46 -3.57
C ALA A 162 -2.21 -6.52 -4.29
N GLY A 163 -1.15 -6.43 -3.50
CA GLY A 163 0.19 -6.71 -3.97
C GLY A 163 0.97 -7.47 -2.90
N ALA A 164 1.92 -8.29 -3.32
CA ALA A 164 2.70 -9.14 -2.44
C ALA A 164 4.17 -9.18 -2.86
N ALA A 165 5.05 -9.35 -1.89
CA ALA A 165 6.48 -9.57 -2.10
C ALA A 165 6.98 -10.68 -1.19
N VAL A 166 7.72 -11.62 -1.74
CA VAL A 166 8.48 -12.61 -0.96
C VAL A 166 9.84 -12.03 -0.63
N LEU A 167 10.12 -11.89 0.65
CA LEU A 167 11.43 -11.54 1.17
C LEU A 167 12.22 -12.81 1.52
N GLU A 168 13.49 -12.85 1.14
CA GLU A 168 14.42 -13.93 1.49
C GLU A 168 15.68 -13.37 2.16
N ALA A 169 16.20 -14.12 3.12
CA ALA A 169 17.49 -13.84 3.74
C ALA A 169 18.61 -13.87 2.72
N TYR A 170 19.44 -12.83 2.70
CA TYR A 170 20.55 -12.67 1.80
C TYR A 170 21.78 -12.11 2.50
N ASP A 171 22.89 -12.82 2.40
CA ASP A 171 24.17 -12.36 2.92
C ASP A 171 24.96 -11.67 1.79
N GLY A 172 24.77 -10.35 1.68
CA GLY A 172 25.36 -9.53 0.63
C GLY A 172 24.95 -8.07 0.71
N ASP A 173 25.17 -7.33 -0.37
CA ASP A 173 24.97 -5.88 -0.47
C ASP A 173 23.60 -5.45 -0.97
N ARG A 174 22.80 -6.39 -1.50
CA ARG A 174 21.44 -6.14 -2.03
C ARG A 174 20.35 -6.43 -0.99
N GLY A 175 19.16 -5.92 -1.25
CA GLY A 175 17.99 -6.06 -0.41
C GLY A 175 17.61 -4.74 0.28
N ILE A 176 16.74 -4.82 1.25
CA ILE A 176 16.34 -3.66 2.06
C ILE A 176 17.56 -3.18 2.86
N ILE A 177 18.02 -1.97 2.55
CA ILE A 177 19.16 -1.32 3.20
C ILE A 177 18.72 -0.77 4.54
N ASP A 178 17.60 -0.03 4.54
CA ASP A 178 17.12 0.72 5.68
C ASP A 178 15.61 1.03 5.51
N PHE A 179 14.97 1.42 6.60
CA PHE A 179 13.59 1.90 6.61
C PHE A 179 13.35 2.90 7.73
N ASP A 180 12.35 3.75 7.55
CA ASP A 180 11.80 4.62 8.58
C ASP A 180 10.30 4.38 8.72
N LEU A 181 9.84 4.31 9.97
CA LEU A 181 8.43 4.20 10.33
C LEU A 181 8.10 5.24 11.39
N TYR A 182 7.08 6.05 11.13
CA TYR A 182 6.65 7.13 12.02
C TYR A 182 5.13 7.15 12.18
N SER A 183 4.67 7.74 13.28
CA SER A 183 3.26 8.04 13.48
C SER A 183 3.09 9.37 14.24
N ASP A 184 1.95 10.05 13.97
CA ASP A 184 1.54 11.24 14.69
C ASP A 184 0.03 11.22 14.89
N GLY A 185 -0.38 10.83 16.09
CA GLY A 185 -1.78 10.66 16.45
C GLY A 185 -2.58 11.97 16.54
N GLN A 186 -1.96 13.15 16.48
CA GLN A 186 -2.70 14.41 16.48
C GLN A 186 -3.59 14.58 15.25
N TYR A 187 -3.34 13.82 14.18
CA TYR A 187 -4.06 13.89 12.90
C TYR A 187 -5.11 12.77 12.73
N TRP A 188 -5.42 12.02 13.78
CA TRP A 188 -6.27 10.83 13.73
C TRP A 188 -7.64 11.06 13.07
N ASP A 189 -8.21 12.26 13.18
CA ASP A 189 -9.55 12.63 12.68
C ASP A 189 -9.54 13.22 11.26
N LEU A 190 -8.40 13.25 10.57
CA LEU A 190 -8.31 13.75 9.20
C LEU A 190 -8.67 12.70 8.15
N LEU A 191 -8.41 11.42 8.43
CA LEU A 191 -8.77 10.28 7.59
C LEU A 191 -9.03 9.07 8.49
N TYR A 192 -10.29 8.69 8.66
CA TYR A 192 -10.70 7.66 9.60
C TYR A 192 -12.07 7.06 9.23
N MET A 193 -12.41 5.92 9.80
CA MET A 193 -13.74 5.32 9.75
C MET A 193 -14.33 5.32 11.17
N PRO A 194 -15.38 6.12 11.45
CA PRO A 194 -15.82 6.35 12.82
C PRO A 194 -16.55 5.16 13.47
N GLY A 195 -17.25 4.34 12.69
CA GLY A 195 -18.11 3.26 13.21
C GLY A 195 -17.52 1.86 13.03
N GLY A 196 -18.09 0.90 13.73
CA GLY A 196 -17.70 -0.52 13.67
C GLY A 196 -16.67 -0.95 14.72
N GLY A 197 -15.92 -0.01 15.31
CA GLY A 197 -14.96 -0.27 16.37
C GLY A 197 -15.55 -0.16 17.78
N SER A 198 -14.70 -0.30 18.80
CA SER A 198 -15.13 -0.28 20.21
C SER A 198 -15.71 1.05 20.70
N ARG A 199 -15.32 2.17 20.05
CA ARG A 199 -15.86 3.49 20.39
C ARG A 199 -17.32 3.66 19.93
N HIS A 200 -17.63 3.16 18.73
CA HIS A 200 -18.96 3.17 18.13
C HIS A 200 -19.22 1.79 17.52
N PRO A 201 -19.63 0.80 18.35
CA PRO A 201 -19.97 -0.53 17.86
C PRO A 201 -21.07 -0.48 16.80
N ALA A 202 -21.15 -1.49 15.95
CA ALA A 202 -22.15 -1.56 14.90
C ALA A 202 -23.58 -1.67 15.51
N THR A 203 -24.41 -0.67 15.26
CA THR A 203 -25.83 -0.61 15.61
C THR A 203 -26.60 -0.04 14.42
N ARG A 204 -27.94 -0.10 14.48
CA ARG A 204 -28.78 0.52 13.44
C ARG A 204 -28.48 2.03 13.35
N GLU A 205 -28.35 2.71 14.49
CA GLU A 205 -28.07 4.15 14.55
C GLU A 205 -26.72 4.50 13.91
N THR A 206 -25.67 3.72 14.15
CA THR A 206 -24.35 3.97 13.53
C THR A 206 -24.34 3.68 12.03
N VAL A 207 -25.14 2.72 11.57
CA VAL A 207 -25.32 2.43 10.14
C VAL A 207 -26.13 3.55 9.46
N ASP A 208 -27.26 3.96 10.06
CA ASP A 208 -28.10 5.05 9.54
C ASP A 208 -27.34 6.38 9.50
N ALA A 209 -26.44 6.62 10.48
CA ALA A 209 -25.52 7.76 10.51
C ALA A 209 -24.32 7.61 9.54
N ARG A 210 -24.25 6.54 8.74
CA ARG A 210 -23.20 6.27 7.74
C ARG A 210 -21.78 6.26 8.33
N MET A 211 -21.64 5.82 9.59
CA MET A 211 -20.36 5.80 10.30
C MET A 211 -19.42 4.68 9.83
N HIS A 212 -19.93 3.71 9.08
CA HIS A 212 -19.16 2.59 8.49
C HIS A 212 -18.44 2.96 7.20
N TYR A 213 -18.46 4.23 6.79
CA TYR A 213 -17.71 4.74 5.65
C TYR A 213 -16.53 5.59 6.08
N ALA A 214 -15.46 5.54 5.30
CA ALA A 214 -14.29 6.40 5.48
C ALA A 214 -14.64 7.88 5.35
N LYS A 215 -14.12 8.70 6.24
CA LYS A 215 -14.27 10.16 6.25
C LYS A 215 -12.91 10.81 6.05
N MET A 216 -12.84 11.88 5.24
CA MET A 216 -11.58 12.52 4.90
C MET A 216 -11.70 14.05 4.84
N LYS A 217 -10.79 14.75 5.50
CA LYS A 217 -10.57 16.19 5.36
C LYS A 217 -9.49 16.45 4.31
N GLY A 218 -9.84 16.33 3.03
CA GLY A 218 -8.90 16.20 1.92
C GLY A 218 -7.85 17.32 1.81
N SER A 219 -8.18 18.58 2.12
CA SER A 219 -7.24 19.71 2.06
C SER A 219 -6.15 19.63 3.14
N GLU A 220 -6.51 19.19 4.35
CA GLU A 220 -5.57 19.01 5.45
C GLU A 220 -4.71 17.77 5.22
N VAL A 221 -5.35 16.66 4.77
CA VAL A 221 -4.64 15.42 4.38
C VAL A 221 -3.55 15.73 3.35
N PHE A 222 -3.87 16.52 2.30
CA PHE A 222 -2.89 16.90 1.28
C PHE A 222 -1.64 17.58 1.87
N LYS A 223 -1.83 18.58 2.73
CA LYS A 223 -0.73 19.36 3.34
C LYS A 223 0.16 18.48 4.20
N VAL A 224 -0.47 17.63 5.02
CA VAL A 224 0.24 16.73 5.94
C VAL A 224 0.99 15.65 5.16
N ALA A 225 0.35 15.05 4.15
CA ALA A 225 0.93 14.00 3.31
C ALA A 225 2.22 14.46 2.60
N VAL A 226 2.19 15.63 1.94
CA VAL A 226 3.37 16.17 1.24
C VAL A 226 4.53 16.40 2.23
N ARG A 227 4.25 16.92 3.43
CA ARG A 227 5.28 17.11 4.46
C ARG A 227 5.89 15.79 4.91
N MET A 228 5.05 14.77 5.16
CA MET A 228 5.49 13.44 5.60
C MET A 228 6.35 12.74 4.56
N PHE A 229 6.00 12.81 3.29
CA PHE A 229 6.84 12.28 2.22
C PHE A 229 8.23 12.92 2.19
N VAL A 230 8.27 14.25 2.26
CA VAL A 230 9.54 14.99 2.25
C VAL A 230 10.42 14.62 3.45
N ASP A 231 9.82 14.53 4.64
CA ASP A 231 10.53 14.21 5.86
C ASP A 231 11.14 12.79 5.82
N CYS A 232 10.33 11.75 5.54
CA CYS A 232 10.83 10.38 5.57
C CYS A 232 11.80 10.06 4.42
N THR A 233 11.58 10.62 3.21
CA THR A 233 12.48 10.40 2.08
C THR A 233 13.82 11.12 2.23
N GLY A 234 13.81 12.37 2.72
CA GLY A 234 15.03 13.11 2.97
C GLY A 234 15.90 12.45 4.04
N ARG A 235 15.30 12.12 5.19
CA ARG A 235 16.02 11.51 6.32
C ARG A 235 16.67 10.17 5.97
N ILE A 236 15.95 9.28 5.29
CA ILE A 236 16.48 7.95 4.98
C ILE A 236 17.65 8.03 3.99
N LEU A 237 17.60 8.95 3.02
CA LEU A 237 18.70 9.17 2.08
C LEU A 237 19.92 9.76 2.81
N GLU A 238 19.76 10.85 3.57
CA GLU A 238 20.82 11.49 4.32
C GLU A 238 21.52 10.53 5.26
N ARG A 239 20.77 9.77 6.06
CA ARG A 239 21.32 8.80 7.02
C ARG A 239 22.16 7.71 6.38
N ASN A 240 21.84 7.35 5.14
CA ASN A 240 22.56 6.32 4.39
C ASN A 240 23.63 6.90 3.44
N GLY A 241 23.86 8.21 3.46
CA GLY A 241 24.87 8.87 2.63
C GLY A 241 24.49 8.94 1.15
N PHE A 242 23.20 8.90 0.82
CA PHE A 242 22.67 9.03 -0.54
C PHE A 242 22.01 10.40 -0.73
N THR A 243 21.90 10.77 -2.00
CA THR A 243 21.16 11.94 -2.48
C THR A 243 20.02 11.54 -3.38
N ALA A 244 19.17 12.47 -3.79
CA ALA A 244 18.12 12.21 -4.77
C ALA A 244 18.69 11.73 -6.12
N ASP A 245 19.92 12.14 -6.48
CA ASP A 245 20.56 11.75 -7.73
C ASP A 245 20.95 10.27 -7.76
N ASP A 246 21.18 9.66 -6.60
CA ASP A 246 21.48 8.24 -6.47
C ASP A 246 20.24 7.35 -6.65
N VAL A 247 19.03 7.92 -6.46
CA VAL A 247 17.77 7.17 -6.56
C VAL A 247 17.43 6.90 -8.02
N ARG A 248 17.45 5.63 -8.41
CA ARG A 248 17.03 5.20 -9.74
C ARG A 248 15.53 5.36 -9.95
N LEU A 249 14.73 4.95 -8.97
CA LEU A 249 13.28 5.04 -9.03
C LEU A 249 12.68 5.28 -7.65
N PHE A 250 11.81 6.27 -7.56
CA PHE A 250 10.95 6.54 -6.42
C PHE A 250 9.56 5.97 -6.68
N ILE A 251 9.07 5.16 -5.78
CA ILE A 251 7.73 4.56 -5.84
C ILE A 251 6.95 5.01 -4.61
N PRO A 252 6.25 6.15 -4.68
CA PRO A 252 5.39 6.63 -3.61
C PRO A 252 4.07 5.87 -3.57
N HIS A 253 3.40 5.89 -2.43
CA HIS A 253 1.97 5.57 -2.34
C HIS A 253 1.17 6.35 -3.38
N GLN A 254 0.34 5.65 -4.14
CA GLN A 254 -0.45 6.15 -5.26
C GLN A 254 -1.79 6.74 -4.76
N ALA A 255 -1.72 7.74 -3.88
CA ALA A 255 -2.93 8.38 -3.32
C ALA A 255 -3.59 9.36 -4.29
N ASN A 256 -2.75 10.18 -4.94
CA ASN A 256 -3.16 11.33 -5.73
C ASN A 256 -1.94 11.87 -6.48
N LEU A 257 -2.05 12.10 -7.79
CA LEU A 257 -0.94 12.57 -8.62
C LEU A 257 -0.36 13.90 -8.10
N ARG A 258 -1.21 14.84 -7.66
CA ARG A 258 -0.76 16.15 -7.17
C ARG A 258 0.09 16.04 -5.89
N ILE A 259 -0.21 15.06 -5.02
CA ILE A 259 0.62 14.78 -3.82
C ILE A 259 1.97 14.25 -4.28
N ILE A 260 1.98 13.30 -5.23
CA ILE A 260 3.19 12.68 -5.77
C ILE A 260 4.10 13.76 -6.40
N GLU A 261 3.56 14.59 -7.28
CA GLU A 261 4.29 15.68 -7.94
C GLU A 261 4.85 16.70 -6.93
N ALA A 262 4.02 17.10 -5.95
CA ALA A 262 4.45 18.04 -4.93
C ALA A 262 5.57 17.48 -4.02
N ALA A 263 5.51 16.19 -3.69
CA ALA A 263 6.55 15.50 -2.93
C ALA A 263 7.83 15.36 -3.76
N ALA A 264 7.75 14.84 -4.98
CA ALA A 264 8.87 14.66 -5.88
C ALA A 264 9.66 15.96 -6.10
N LYS A 265 8.93 17.06 -6.38
CA LYS A 265 9.53 18.40 -6.55
C LYS A 265 10.32 18.84 -5.31
N ARG A 266 9.80 18.60 -4.10
CA ARG A 266 10.43 19.03 -2.85
C ARG A 266 11.67 18.21 -2.46
N VAL A 267 11.72 16.95 -2.88
CA VAL A 267 12.89 16.10 -2.66
C VAL A 267 13.85 16.10 -3.86
N SER A 268 13.64 17.00 -4.82
CA SER A 268 14.47 17.17 -6.03
C SER A 268 14.55 15.93 -6.92
N LEU A 269 13.48 15.11 -6.94
CA LEU A 269 13.36 13.97 -7.83
C LEU A 269 12.57 14.36 -9.10
N PRO A 270 13.17 14.27 -10.29
CA PRO A 270 12.45 14.51 -11.54
C PRO A 270 11.40 13.42 -11.77
N MET A 271 10.26 13.79 -12.37
CA MET A 271 9.11 12.87 -12.55
C MET A 271 9.44 11.62 -13.37
N GLU A 272 10.45 11.65 -14.24
CA GLU A 272 10.95 10.49 -14.98
C GLU A 272 11.52 9.41 -14.07
N ARG A 273 11.94 9.77 -12.85
CA ARG A 273 12.38 8.86 -11.79
C ARG A 273 11.31 8.57 -10.76
N VAL A 274 10.07 8.97 -10.99
CA VAL A 274 8.92 8.65 -10.13
C VAL A 274 8.01 7.69 -10.88
N PHE A 275 7.62 6.60 -10.24
CA PHE A 275 6.66 5.68 -10.83
C PHE A 275 5.23 6.14 -10.49
N VAL A 276 4.38 6.23 -11.49
CA VAL A 276 3.00 6.66 -11.36
C VAL A 276 2.10 5.69 -12.13
N ASN A 277 1.08 5.16 -11.45
CA ASN A 277 0.01 4.36 -12.03
C ASN A 277 -1.37 4.66 -11.40
N VAL A 278 -1.45 5.72 -10.62
CA VAL A 278 -2.68 6.15 -9.94
C VAL A 278 -3.81 6.47 -10.93
N ASP A 279 -3.48 6.85 -12.14
CA ASP A 279 -4.42 7.13 -13.23
C ASP A 279 -5.28 5.91 -13.60
N ARG A 280 -4.70 4.70 -13.52
CA ARG A 280 -5.31 3.42 -13.92
C ARG A 280 -5.86 2.59 -12.76
N TYR A 281 -5.34 2.80 -11.55
CA TYR A 281 -5.73 1.98 -10.40
C TYR A 281 -6.46 2.76 -9.32
N GLY A 282 -6.37 4.11 -9.32
CA GLY A 282 -6.84 4.91 -8.20
C GLY A 282 -5.99 4.72 -6.95
N ASN A 283 -6.55 5.13 -5.81
CA ASN A 283 -5.91 4.94 -4.50
C ASN A 283 -6.30 3.57 -3.92
N THR A 284 -5.43 2.60 -4.04
CA THR A 284 -5.60 1.22 -3.54
C THR A 284 -4.97 1.00 -2.16
N GLY A 285 -4.85 2.07 -1.35
CA GLY A 285 -4.36 1.97 0.03
C GLY A 285 -3.01 1.28 0.16
N ALA A 286 -2.92 0.32 1.08
CA ALA A 286 -1.70 -0.43 1.34
C ALA A 286 -1.21 -1.29 0.15
N ALA A 287 -2.06 -1.60 -0.82
CA ALA A 287 -1.66 -2.34 -2.03
C ALA A 287 -0.84 -1.49 -3.01
N SER A 288 -1.02 -0.17 -3.00
CA SER A 288 -0.59 0.72 -4.08
C SER A 288 0.91 0.70 -4.36
N VAL A 289 1.75 0.68 -3.31
CA VAL A 289 3.22 0.63 -3.47
C VAL A 289 3.66 -0.71 -4.07
N TYR A 290 3.04 -1.81 -3.66
CA TYR A 290 3.35 -3.13 -4.19
C TYR A 290 2.96 -3.27 -5.67
N VAL A 291 1.75 -2.81 -6.04
CA VAL A 291 1.28 -2.82 -7.42
C VAL A 291 2.18 -1.96 -8.31
N ALA A 292 2.57 -0.77 -7.82
CA ALA A 292 3.46 0.13 -8.53
C ALA A 292 4.89 -0.46 -8.67
N LEU A 293 5.41 -1.10 -7.62
CA LEU A 293 6.73 -1.74 -7.63
C LEU A 293 6.74 -2.94 -8.58
N GLU A 294 5.71 -3.78 -8.55
CA GLU A 294 5.57 -4.93 -9.45
C GLU A 294 5.55 -4.50 -10.92
N GLU A 295 4.71 -3.50 -11.27
CA GLU A 295 4.67 -2.97 -12.62
C GLU A 295 6.00 -2.33 -13.05
N ALA A 296 6.69 -1.62 -12.15
CA ALA A 296 7.99 -1.03 -12.43
C ALA A 296 9.05 -2.09 -12.76
N VAL A 297 9.03 -3.21 -12.03
CA VAL A 297 9.91 -4.36 -12.27
C VAL A 297 9.56 -5.02 -13.60
N ALA A 298 8.29 -5.31 -13.84
CA ALA A 298 7.82 -5.94 -15.09
C ALA A 298 8.12 -5.07 -16.33
N ALA A 299 8.07 -3.74 -16.18
CA ALA A 299 8.42 -2.78 -17.24
C ALA A 299 9.95 -2.56 -17.42
N GLY A 300 10.80 -3.27 -16.65
CA GLY A 300 12.26 -3.12 -16.72
C GLY A 300 12.77 -1.74 -16.25
N ARG A 301 11.98 -1.00 -15.46
CA ARG A 301 12.35 0.30 -14.90
C ARG A 301 13.39 0.18 -13.79
N ILE A 302 13.50 -1.02 -13.20
CA ILE A 302 14.39 -1.35 -12.10
C ILE A 302 15.27 -2.52 -12.55
N THR A 303 16.58 -2.39 -12.37
CA THR A 303 17.57 -3.40 -12.70
C THR A 303 18.45 -3.71 -11.48
N ARG A 304 19.17 -4.81 -11.54
CA ARG A 304 20.07 -5.24 -10.46
C ARG A 304 21.08 -4.15 -10.10
N GLY A 305 21.14 -3.80 -8.82
CA GLY A 305 22.05 -2.80 -8.26
C GLY A 305 21.43 -1.41 -8.13
N ASP A 306 20.26 -1.16 -8.74
CA ASP A 306 19.57 0.11 -8.64
C ASP A 306 19.16 0.45 -7.19
N LEU A 307 19.24 1.72 -6.84
CA LEU A 307 18.71 2.24 -5.59
C LEU A 307 17.25 2.63 -5.78
N VAL A 308 16.35 1.92 -5.10
CA VAL A 308 14.90 2.14 -5.15
C VAL A 308 14.42 2.68 -3.81
N LEU A 309 13.65 3.75 -3.86
CA LEU A 309 13.04 4.38 -2.69
C LEU A 309 11.53 4.18 -2.71
N LEU A 310 10.98 3.57 -1.67
CA LEU A 310 9.55 3.44 -1.46
C LEU A 310 9.15 4.40 -0.33
N ALA A 311 7.98 5.03 -0.43
CA ALA A 311 7.41 5.80 0.67
C ALA A 311 5.89 5.75 0.65
N ALA A 312 5.30 5.71 1.84
CA ALA A 312 3.85 5.72 2.01
C ALA A 312 3.44 6.53 3.23
N PHE A 313 2.20 7.03 3.18
CA PHE A 313 1.52 7.64 4.33
C PHE A 313 0.06 7.16 4.36
N GLY A 314 -0.56 7.20 5.52
CA GLY A 314 -1.96 6.80 5.70
C GLY A 314 -2.62 7.41 6.92
N GLY A 315 -3.92 7.17 7.05
CA GLY A 315 -4.68 7.62 8.22
C GLY A 315 -4.04 7.15 9.53
N GLY A 316 -4.11 8.01 10.53
CA GLY A 316 -3.50 7.78 11.83
C GLY A 316 -2.85 9.04 12.41
N PHE A 317 -1.97 9.86 11.83
CA PHE A 317 -1.28 9.42 10.61
C PHE A 317 -0.13 8.48 10.90
N ALA A 318 0.07 7.54 9.98
CA ALA A 318 1.26 6.71 9.94
C ALA A 318 1.97 6.93 8.59
N TRP A 319 3.30 6.94 8.58
CA TRP A 319 4.08 7.08 7.35
C TRP A 319 5.43 6.41 7.49
N GLY A 320 6.09 6.23 6.36
CA GLY A 320 7.43 5.66 6.35
C GLY A 320 8.03 5.57 4.97
N SER A 321 9.27 5.13 4.94
CA SER A 321 10.04 4.87 3.73
C SER A 321 10.84 3.58 3.86
N VAL A 322 11.15 2.97 2.73
CA VAL A 322 12.02 1.78 2.62
C VAL A 322 13.02 2.04 1.50
N LEU A 323 14.29 1.87 1.80
CA LEU A 323 15.39 2.01 0.84
C LEU A 323 15.92 0.63 0.46
N ILE A 324 15.95 0.35 -0.84
CA ILE A 324 16.29 -0.97 -1.38
C ILE A 324 17.44 -0.85 -2.38
N ARG A 325 18.45 -1.71 -2.23
CA ARG A 325 19.40 -2.00 -3.30
C ARG A 325 18.90 -3.24 -4.05
N TRP A 326 18.39 -3.04 -5.27
CA TRP A 326 17.68 -4.07 -6.02
C TRP A 326 18.54 -5.23 -6.50
#